data_123adc46b3050c77c79ca806c7ddcb85
#
_entry.id   123adc46b3050c77c79ca806c7ddcb85
#
_cell.length_a   1.000
_cell.length_b   1.000
_cell.length_c   1.000
_cell.angle_alpha   90.00
_cell.angle_beta   90.00
_cell.angle_gamma   90.00
#
_symmetry.space_group_name_H-M   'P 1'
#
loop_
_entity.id
_entity.type
_entity.pdbx_description
1 polymer ?
#
loop_
_entity_poly.entity_id
_entity_poly.type
_entity_poly.pdbx_seq_one_letter_code
_entity_poly.pdbx_strand_id
1 'polypeptide(L)'
;KIAIIGKGTSALVCSMIFLRRGHQTEHFYDPERPFLRVGESTTPHISCLMRDVLGMCIGTFVDDGIVSYKNGVHFVGWGKGGEFTHPFNSNHTAFHLDNKRWNEYVIELLEKKRGVVFHPERYDGYKEAGDGSHIIINGKPFDFVVNCSGWNEDDSQYDEPLMPTVNSALLHHIPEMKEYHHTVHLATPHGWQFQLPFPELNGGESHCGYLYNDTETTDEEAIAELKRMYGEDKEFKQIKWKPRYAKQMVVSRWEALNGNRLFFLEPLQALSLDYYKLLSEDICDFVERRDYNAFVRANHRFRQEMLDYQYALSLHYQFGSPYDTPFWNRVTSIAKNNLKRHVVACDDAQFFDAMQLDTQTSDDLTTPYQWKEQIRHEDFTAGNRPNIGNTVSNECVIGGFNYFDIKTLYCGFNQIRFLDFEEKYDGLPCNSQQN
;
A
#
# COMPACT_ATOMS: atom_id res chain seq x y z
N LYS A 1 22.48 14.49 7.07
CA LYS A 1 22.00 14.90 5.75
C LYS A 1 21.73 13.67 4.89
N ILE A 2 20.52 13.53 4.35
CA ILE A 2 20.05 12.33 3.65
C ILE A 2 19.87 12.64 2.15
N ALA A 3 20.42 11.80 1.29
CA ALA A 3 20.11 11.84 -0.14
C ALA A 3 18.87 10.97 -0.40
N ILE A 4 17.91 11.47 -1.18
CA ILE A 4 16.73 10.73 -1.62
C ILE A 4 16.75 10.66 -3.14
N ILE A 5 16.68 9.44 -3.67
CA ILE A 5 16.73 9.23 -5.10
C ILE A 5 15.31 9.12 -5.64
N GLY A 6 14.92 10.10 -6.44
CA GLY A 6 13.58 10.25 -7.02
C GLY A 6 12.86 11.49 -6.53
N LYS A 7 11.77 11.83 -7.24
CA LYS A 7 10.85 12.94 -6.91
C LYS A 7 9.38 12.53 -6.99
N GLY A 8 9.12 11.22 -7.05
CA GLY A 8 7.76 10.67 -7.02
C GLY A 8 7.14 10.71 -5.62
N THR A 9 5.85 10.39 -5.52
CA THR A 9 5.06 10.43 -4.28
C THR A 9 5.76 9.75 -3.10
N SER A 10 6.27 8.54 -3.29
CA SER A 10 6.99 7.80 -2.23
C SER A 10 8.28 8.51 -1.76
N ALA A 11 9.03 9.13 -2.68
CA ALA A 11 10.23 9.89 -2.34
C ALA A 11 9.89 11.14 -1.52
N LEU A 12 8.81 11.85 -1.87
CA LEU A 12 8.34 13.02 -1.13
C LEU A 12 7.82 12.65 0.26
N VAL A 13 7.08 11.54 0.39
CA VAL A 13 6.64 11.01 1.68
C VAL A 13 7.85 10.65 2.55
N CYS A 14 8.84 9.95 1.99
CA CYS A 14 10.09 9.62 2.67
C CYS A 14 10.82 10.88 3.16
N SER A 15 10.96 11.90 2.30
CA SER A 15 11.57 13.19 2.65
C SER A 15 10.86 13.85 3.83
N MET A 16 9.51 13.87 3.82
CA MET A 16 8.73 14.44 4.91
C MET A 16 8.95 13.72 6.24
N ILE A 17 9.11 12.40 6.25
CA ILE A 17 9.44 11.63 7.46
C ILE A 17 10.79 12.06 8.02
N PHE A 18 11.84 12.10 7.18
CA PHE A 18 13.17 12.52 7.62
C PHE A 18 13.19 13.97 8.12
N LEU A 19 12.49 14.89 7.45
CA LEU A 19 12.35 16.28 7.89
C LEU A 19 11.63 16.41 9.23
N ARG A 20 10.59 15.61 9.48
CA ARG A 20 9.87 15.57 10.75
C ARG A 20 10.78 15.12 11.91
N ARG A 21 11.71 14.22 11.62
CA ARG A 21 12.73 13.72 12.56
C ARG A 21 13.95 14.64 12.68
N GLY A 22 13.97 15.81 12.02
CA GLY A 22 15.03 16.82 12.12
C GLY A 22 16.20 16.61 11.18
N HIS A 23 16.12 15.68 10.24
CA HIS A 23 17.16 15.50 9.21
C HIS A 23 17.01 16.50 8.07
N GLN A 24 18.11 16.82 7.40
CA GLN A 24 18.11 17.54 6.13
C GLN A 24 18.02 16.54 4.97
N THR A 25 17.25 16.86 3.94
CA THR A 25 17.12 16.02 2.75
C THR A 25 17.47 16.79 1.48
N GLU A 26 18.07 16.10 0.52
CA GLU A 26 18.24 16.56 -0.87
C GLU A 26 17.85 15.45 -1.81
N HIS A 27 17.19 15.80 -2.92
CA HIS A 27 16.73 14.85 -3.93
C HIS A 27 17.63 14.87 -5.16
N PHE A 28 17.87 13.67 -5.71
CA PHE A 28 18.48 13.46 -7.03
C PHE A 28 17.49 12.72 -7.91
N TYR A 29 17.25 13.19 -9.12
CA TYR A 29 16.32 12.55 -10.03
C TYR A 29 16.77 12.67 -11.48
N ASP A 30 16.47 11.64 -12.27
CA ASP A 30 16.66 11.64 -13.70
C ASP A 30 15.55 12.50 -14.36
N PRO A 31 15.88 13.64 -14.98
CA PRO A 31 14.89 14.52 -15.59
C PRO A 31 14.22 13.89 -16.84
N GLU A 32 14.86 12.91 -17.47
CA GLU A 32 14.34 12.22 -18.64
C GLU A 32 13.40 11.06 -18.29
N ARG A 33 13.40 10.62 -17.03
CA ARG A 33 12.51 9.54 -16.59
C ARG A 33 11.06 10.01 -16.53
N PRO A 34 10.15 9.40 -17.33
CA PRO A 34 8.76 9.83 -17.35
C PRO A 34 8.10 9.58 -16.01
N PHE A 35 7.26 10.52 -15.61
CA PHE A 35 6.40 10.36 -14.44
C PHE A 35 5.23 9.45 -14.77
N LEU A 36 5.02 8.39 -13.99
CA LEU A 36 3.87 7.50 -14.16
C LEU A 36 2.61 8.19 -13.59
N ARG A 37 1.69 8.55 -14.47
CA ARG A 37 0.36 9.05 -14.10
C ARG A 37 -0.58 7.86 -13.95
N VAL A 38 -0.78 7.40 -12.74
CA VAL A 38 -1.68 6.27 -12.47
C VAL A 38 -2.96 6.73 -11.76
N GLY A 39 -2.94 7.93 -11.16
CA GLY A 39 -3.90 8.33 -10.14
C GLY A 39 -3.59 7.60 -8.83
N GLU A 40 -3.55 8.32 -7.73
CA GLU A 40 -3.28 7.71 -6.43
C GLU A 40 -4.35 8.11 -5.43
N SER A 41 -4.54 7.26 -4.44
CA SER A 41 -5.30 7.62 -3.25
C SER A 41 -4.48 7.35 -2.00
N THR A 42 -4.86 7.98 -0.90
CA THR A 42 -4.13 7.88 0.36
C THR A 42 -4.95 7.15 1.41
N THR A 43 -4.31 6.95 2.56
CA THR A 43 -4.94 6.68 3.84
C THR A 43 -4.89 7.95 4.70
N PRO A 44 -5.63 8.03 5.80
CA PRO A 44 -5.64 9.21 6.69
C PRO A 44 -4.26 9.60 7.25
N HIS A 45 -3.32 8.66 7.38
CA HIS A 45 -1.99 8.90 7.94
C HIS A 45 -1.14 9.86 7.10
N ILE A 46 -1.32 9.85 5.77
CA ILE A 46 -0.61 10.78 4.87
C ILE A 46 -1.09 12.21 5.07
N SER A 47 -2.38 12.40 5.32
CA SER A 47 -2.96 13.71 5.62
C SER A 47 -2.34 14.34 6.87
N CYS A 48 -2.16 13.53 7.93
CA CYS A 48 -1.50 13.97 9.16
C CYS A 48 -0.04 14.36 8.90
N LEU A 49 0.70 13.55 8.15
CA LEU A 49 2.10 13.84 7.81
C LEU A 49 2.25 15.18 7.07
N MET A 50 1.39 15.45 6.10
CA MET A 50 1.41 16.71 5.34
C MET A 50 1.15 17.92 6.25
N ARG A 51 0.17 17.83 7.15
CA ARG A 51 -0.08 18.88 8.13
C ARG A 51 1.13 19.13 9.02
N ASP A 52 1.71 18.07 9.56
CA ASP A 52 2.80 18.17 10.54
C ASP A 52 4.10 18.71 9.91
N VAL A 53 4.39 18.39 8.65
CA VAL A 53 5.63 18.81 7.98
C VAL A 53 5.45 20.10 7.19
N LEU A 54 4.37 20.24 6.44
CA LEU A 54 4.16 21.36 5.54
C LEU A 54 3.32 22.48 6.16
N GLY A 55 2.69 22.22 7.32
CA GLY A 55 1.79 23.17 7.99
C GLY A 55 0.53 23.46 7.19
N MET A 56 0.08 22.50 6.35
CA MET A 56 -1.06 22.65 5.46
C MET A 56 -2.21 21.78 5.91
N CYS A 57 -3.41 22.30 5.98
CA CYS A 57 -4.60 21.50 6.16
C CYS A 57 -5.09 20.92 4.81
N ILE A 58 -5.83 19.80 4.87
CA ILE A 58 -6.38 19.14 3.68
C ILE A 58 -7.29 20.10 2.89
N GLY A 59 -8.09 20.92 3.57
CA GLY A 59 -8.97 21.89 2.93
C GLY A 59 -8.25 22.77 1.92
N THR A 60 -7.04 23.25 2.24
CA THR A 60 -6.24 24.06 1.31
C THR A 60 -5.92 23.29 0.03
N PHE A 61 -5.57 22.01 0.13
CA PHE A 61 -5.27 21.19 -1.05
C PHE A 61 -6.53 20.91 -1.89
N VAL A 62 -7.70 20.81 -1.25
CA VAL A 62 -8.99 20.67 -1.94
C VAL A 62 -9.37 21.97 -2.62
N ASP A 63 -9.28 23.10 -1.91
CA ASP A 63 -9.60 24.43 -2.44
C ASP A 63 -8.71 24.81 -3.63
N ASP A 64 -7.42 24.42 -3.58
CA ASP A 64 -6.47 24.62 -4.67
C ASP A 64 -6.67 23.61 -5.82
N GLY A 65 -7.60 22.68 -5.65
CA GLY A 65 -7.91 21.70 -6.66
C GLY A 65 -6.80 20.66 -6.89
N ILE A 66 -6.00 20.35 -5.88
CA ILE A 66 -4.90 19.37 -5.93
C ILE A 66 -5.37 17.96 -5.58
N VAL A 67 -6.36 17.86 -4.68
CA VAL A 67 -6.90 16.60 -4.17
C VAL A 67 -8.42 16.66 -4.04
N SER A 68 -9.07 15.51 -3.96
CA SER A 68 -10.47 15.37 -3.53
C SER A 68 -10.56 14.50 -2.27
N TYR A 69 -11.62 14.67 -1.48
CA TYR A 69 -11.80 13.89 -0.25
C TYR A 69 -12.02 12.41 -0.52
N LYS A 70 -11.47 11.57 0.38
CA LYS A 70 -11.70 10.13 0.40
C LYS A 70 -12.08 9.70 1.82
N ASN A 71 -13.28 9.13 1.97
CA ASN A 71 -13.83 8.70 3.27
C ASN A 71 -13.85 7.17 3.43
N GLY A 72 -13.38 6.43 2.43
CA GLY A 72 -13.35 4.98 2.43
C GLY A 72 -13.26 4.39 1.04
N VAL A 73 -13.69 3.15 0.90
CA VAL A 73 -13.74 2.40 -0.35
C VAL A 73 -15.12 1.80 -0.56
N HIS A 74 -15.68 1.98 -1.75
CA HIS A 74 -16.96 1.43 -2.17
C HIS A 74 -16.73 0.23 -3.10
N PHE A 75 -17.17 -0.95 -2.67
CA PHE A 75 -17.04 -2.19 -3.41
C PHE A 75 -18.33 -2.50 -4.17
N VAL A 76 -18.20 -2.85 -5.45
CA VAL A 76 -19.31 -3.19 -6.34
C VAL A 76 -19.01 -4.53 -7.02
N GLY A 77 -19.92 -5.48 -6.92
CA GLY A 77 -19.82 -6.77 -7.60
C GLY A 77 -18.82 -7.76 -6.98
N TRP A 78 -18.23 -7.46 -5.84
CA TRP A 78 -17.36 -8.39 -5.10
C TRP A 78 -18.17 -9.35 -4.23
N GLY A 79 -17.57 -10.48 -3.86
CA GLY A 79 -18.21 -11.49 -3.01
C GLY A 79 -19.50 -12.03 -3.64
N LYS A 80 -20.64 -11.83 -3.01
CA LYS A 80 -21.95 -12.25 -3.51
C LYS A 80 -22.55 -11.32 -4.57
N GLY A 81 -21.80 -10.33 -5.04
CA GLY A 81 -22.18 -9.50 -6.19
C GLY A 81 -23.00 -8.24 -5.86
N GLY A 82 -23.15 -7.90 -4.58
CA GLY A 82 -23.79 -6.67 -4.17
C GLY A 82 -22.83 -5.48 -4.13
N GLU A 83 -23.24 -4.42 -3.45
CA GLU A 83 -22.42 -3.24 -3.19
C GLU A 83 -22.42 -2.90 -1.70
N PHE A 84 -21.31 -2.38 -1.22
CA PHE A 84 -21.14 -1.86 0.15
C PHE A 84 -19.96 -0.90 0.25
N THR A 85 -19.96 -0.09 1.31
CA THR A 85 -18.85 0.80 1.61
C THR A 85 -18.10 0.32 2.84
N HIS A 86 -16.77 0.29 2.73
CA HIS A 86 -15.84 0.16 3.84
C HIS A 86 -15.35 1.57 4.20
N PRO A 87 -15.92 2.21 5.24
CA PRO A 87 -15.55 3.57 5.63
C PRO A 87 -14.24 3.58 6.41
N PHE A 88 -13.55 4.71 6.43
CA PHE A 88 -12.46 4.89 7.38
C PHE A 88 -13.00 5.15 8.79
N ASN A 89 -12.45 4.41 9.76
CA ASN A 89 -12.82 4.51 11.18
C ASN A 89 -12.07 5.61 11.93
N SER A 90 -11.61 6.64 11.23
CA SER A 90 -10.86 7.73 11.85
C SER A 90 -11.59 9.06 11.67
N ASN A 91 -11.35 9.99 12.61
CA ASN A 91 -11.76 11.39 12.46
C ASN A 91 -10.90 12.14 11.42
N HIS A 92 -10.07 11.42 10.68
CA HIS A 92 -9.17 11.95 9.68
C HIS A 92 -9.61 11.49 8.29
N THR A 93 -9.67 12.42 7.38
CA THR A 93 -10.01 12.20 5.97
C THR A 93 -8.74 11.89 5.18
N ALA A 94 -8.80 10.92 4.29
CA ALA A 94 -7.83 10.69 3.23
C ALA A 94 -8.23 11.47 1.97
N PHE A 95 -7.48 11.31 0.88
CA PHE A 95 -7.80 11.97 -0.37
C PHE A 95 -7.35 11.15 -1.59
N HIS A 96 -8.02 11.42 -2.71
CA HIS A 96 -7.56 11.07 -4.03
C HIS A 96 -6.68 12.20 -4.54
N LEU A 97 -5.64 11.86 -5.28
CA LEU A 97 -4.71 12.85 -5.80
C LEU A 97 -4.35 12.61 -7.27
N ASP A 98 -4.22 13.69 -8.00
CA ASP A 98 -3.47 13.69 -9.26
C ASP A 98 -1.99 13.75 -8.88
N ASN A 99 -1.29 12.63 -8.97
CA ASN A 99 0.10 12.56 -8.50
C ASN A 99 1.02 13.57 -9.18
N LYS A 100 0.76 13.99 -10.42
CA LYS A 100 1.63 14.99 -11.05
C LYS A 100 1.46 16.33 -10.35
N ARG A 101 0.21 16.81 -10.23
CA ARG A 101 -0.10 18.11 -9.60
C ARG A 101 0.29 18.11 -8.13
N TRP A 102 -0.02 17.02 -7.41
CA TRP A 102 0.34 16.89 -6.00
C TRP A 102 1.86 16.90 -5.80
N ASN A 103 2.62 16.15 -6.61
CA ASN A 103 4.09 16.13 -6.50
C ASN A 103 4.69 17.50 -6.81
N GLU A 104 4.25 18.18 -7.89
CA GLU A 104 4.71 19.53 -8.24
C GLU A 104 4.47 20.52 -7.08
N TYR A 105 3.27 20.47 -6.49
CA TYR A 105 2.89 21.36 -5.39
C TYR A 105 3.67 21.05 -4.10
N VAL A 106 3.83 19.76 -3.75
CA VAL A 106 4.59 19.36 -2.56
C VAL A 106 6.08 19.68 -2.73
N ILE A 107 6.67 19.50 -3.92
CA ILE A 107 8.05 19.93 -4.21
C ILE A 107 8.20 21.42 -3.93
N GLU A 108 7.33 22.27 -4.48
CA GLU A 108 7.37 23.72 -4.25
C GLU A 108 7.29 24.07 -2.75
N LEU A 109 6.42 23.39 -2.00
CA LEU A 109 6.32 23.59 -0.55
C LEU A 109 7.57 23.14 0.21
N LEU A 110 8.15 22.00 -0.16
CA LEU A 110 9.38 21.50 0.45
C LEU A 110 10.57 22.43 0.19
N GLU A 111 10.72 22.95 -1.03
CA GLU A 111 11.75 23.94 -1.36
C GLU A 111 11.56 25.24 -0.56
N LYS A 112 10.36 25.81 -0.60
CA LYS A 112 10.09 27.11 0.02
C LYS A 112 10.06 27.07 1.54
N LYS A 113 9.45 26.06 2.13
CA LYS A 113 9.21 26.02 3.59
C LYS A 113 10.27 25.24 4.36
N ARG A 114 10.95 24.29 3.70
CA ARG A 114 11.89 23.37 4.36
C ARG A 114 13.30 23.44 3.80
N GLY A 115 13.53 24.19 2.73
CA GLY A 115 14.82 24.36 2.10
C GLY A 115 15.37 23.08 1.46
N VAL A 116 14.49 22.16 1.06
CA VAL A 116 14.88 20.94 0.34
C VAL A 116 15.38 21.31 -1.04
N VAL A 117 16.49 20.69 -1.46
CA VAL A 117 17.06 20.93 -2.79
C VAL A 117 16.78 19.74 -3.69
N PHE A 118 16.31 20.00 -4.90
CA PHE A 118 16.06 19.00 -5.94
C PHE A 118 17.06 19.15 -7.08
N HIS A 119 17.95 18.14 -7.23
CA HIS A 119 18.97 18.09 -8.27
C HIS A 119 18.45 17.28 -9.48
N PRO A 120 18.31 17.89 -10.68
CA PRO A 120 17.96 17.17 -11.91
C PRO A 120 19.20 16.42 -12.45
N GLU A 121 19.73 15.53 -11.65
CA GLU A 121 20.95 14.77 -11.87
C GLU A 121 20.67 13.29 -11.64
N ARG A 122 21.04 12.46 -12.62
CA ARG A 122 20.91 11.01 -12.51
C ARG A 122 21.78 10.48 -11.37
N TYR A 123 21.27 9.52 -10.64
CA TYR A 123 22.01 8.78 -9.62
C TYR A 123 22.61 7.50 -10.22
N ASP A 124 23.94 7.41 -10.20
CA ASP A 124 24.70 6.26 -10.69
C ASP A 124 25.41 5.50 -9.55
N GLY A 125 24.97 5.69 -8.31
CA GLY A 125 25.54 5.10 -7.10
C GLY A 125 26.27 6.11 -6.24
N TYR A 126 26.90 5.60 -5.18
CA TYR A 126 27.72 6.41 -4.25
C TYR A 126 29.13 5.86 -4.14
N LYS A 127 30.04 6.69 -3.62
CA LYS A 127 31.38 6.30 -3.20
C LYS A 127 31.52 6.55 -1.70
N GLU A 128 32.12 5.62 -0.97
CA GLU A 128 32.47 5.88 0.42
C GLU A 128 33.66 6.88 0.50
N ALA A 129 33.62 7.79 1.46
CA ALA A 129 34.75 8.64 1.76
C ALA A 129 35.93 7.79 2.26
N GLY A 130 37.16 8.25 2.01
CA GLY A 130 38.34 7.47 2.34
C GLY A 130 38.51 7.15 3.83
N ASP A 131 37.90 7.94 4.73
CA ASP A 131 37.84 7.71 6.16
C ASP A 131 36.60 6.88 6.61
N GLY A 132 35.73 6.52 5.69
CA GLY A 132 34.51 5.76 5.97
C GLY A 132 33.48 6.50 6.82
N SER A 133 33.51 7.82 6.90
CA SER A 133 32.62 8.63 7.74
C SER A 133 31.27 8.97 7.04
N HIS A 134 31.29 9.04 5.72
CA HIS A 134 30.13 9.44 4.90
C HIS A 134 30.22 8.87 3.47
N ILE A 135 29.20 9.12 2.67
CA ILE A 135 29.18 8.78 1.24
C ILE A 135 29.17 10.04 0.39
N ILE A 136 29.66 9.90 -0.84
CA ILE A 136 29.71 10.96 -1.85
C ILE A 136 28.82 10.58 -3.02
N ILE A 137 27.82 11.42 -3.31
CA ILE A 137 26.92 11.32 -4.44
C ILE A 137 27.07 12.55 -5.31
N ASN A 138 27.44 12.38 -6.57
CA ASN A 138 27.66 13.48 -7.53
C ASN A 138 28.57 14.59 -6.95
N GLY A 139 29.63 14.20 -6.23
CA GLY A 139 30.59 15.12 -5.61
C GLY A 139 30.13 15.78 -4.30
N LYS A 140 28.96 15.48 -3.77
CA LYS A 140 28.38 16.04 -2.54
C LYS A 140 28.36 15.01 -1.41
N PRO A 141 28.70 15.41 -0.15
CA PRO A 141 28.67 14.47 0.99
C PRO A 141 27.28 14.27 1.57
N PHE A 142 26.97 13.01 1.93
CA PHE A 142 25.75 12.59 2.59
C PHE A 142 26.04 11.54 3.65
N ASP A 143 25.20 11.52 4.67
CA ASP A 143 25.28 10.50 5.72
C ASP A 143 24.61 9.18 5.30
N PHE A 144 23.62 9.23 4.42
CA PHE A 144 22.85 8.08 3.99
C PHE A 144 22.11 8.37 2.69
N VAL A 145 21.72 7.32 1.95
CA VAL A 145 20.88 7.41 0.76
C VAL A 145 19.64 6.50 0.88
N VAL A 146 18.46 7.06 0.53
CA VAL A 146 17.22 6.28 0.35
C VAL A 146 16.86 6.26 -1.13
N ASN A 147 16.87 5.07 -1.72
CA ASN A 147 16.64 4.88 -3.13
C ASN A 147 15.15 4.65 -3.43
N CYS A 148 14.47 5.69 -3.90
CA CYS A 148 13.09 5.69 -4.34
C CYS A 148 12.97 5.82 -5.87
N SER A 149 13.98 5.40 -6.63
CA SER A 149 14.06 5.61 -8.09
C SER A 149 13.05 4.78 -8.91
N GLY A 150 12.21 3.99 -8.27
CA GLY A 150 11.21 3.14 -8.92
C GLY A 150 11.79 1.79 -9.39
N TRP A 151 11.15 1.19 -10.39
CA TRP A 151 11.45 -0.18 -10.84
C TRP A 151 12.93 -0.44 -11.15
N ASN A 152 13.40 -1.63 -10.74
CA ASN A 152 14.70 -2.16 -11.11
C ASN A 152 14.52 -3.27 -12.17
N GLU A 153 15.40 -3.35 -13.14
CA GLU A 153 15.41 -4.41 -14.14
C GLU A 153 16.02 -5.72 -13.61
N ASP A 154 16.89 -5.63 -12.59
CA ASP A 154 17.50 -6.81 -11.97
C ASP A 154 16.53 -7.46 -10.96
N ASP A 155 15.96 -8.60 -11.35
CA ASP A 155 15.03 -9.39 -10.54
C ASP A 155 15.72 -10.21 -9.43
N SER A 156 17.04 -10.37 -9.47
CA SER A 156 17.78 -11.25 -8.53
C SER A 156 17.66 -10.81 -7.06
N GLN A 157 17.37 -9.52 -6.83
CA GLN A 157 17.23 -8.90 -5.52
C GLN A 157 15.79 -8.88 -4.99
N TYR A 158 14.85 -9.52 -5.70
CA TYR A 158 13.43 -9.50 -5.35
C TYR A 158 12.88 -10.90 -5.13
N ASP A 159 11.88 -10.98 -4.28
CA ASP A 159 11.04 -12.14 -4.07
C ASP A 159 9.67 -11.93 -4.74
N GLU A 160 9.06 -13.01 -5.19
CA GLU A 160 7.70 -13.01 -5.71
C GLU A 160 6.69 -13.05 -4.56
N PRO A 161 5.53 -12.37 -4.68
CA PRO A 161 4.53 -12.39 -3.64
C PRO A 161 3.82 -13.76 -3.56
N LEU A 162 3.35 -14.10 -2.36
CA LEU A 162 2.45 -15.23 -2.12
C LEU A 162 1.08 -15.05 -2.79
N MET A 163 0.73 -13.79 -3.10
CA MET A 163 -0.54 -13.37 -3.68
C MET A 163 -0.32 -12.57 -4.97
N PRO A 164 0.14 -13.20 -6.06
CA PRO A 164 0.24 -12.54 -7.36
C PRO A 164 -1.15 -12.42 -7.97
N THR A 165 -1.85 -11.31 -7.73
CA THR A 165 -3.23 -11.10 -8.17
C THR A 165 -3.30 -10.53 -9.58
N VAL A 166 -2.91 -9.28 -9.75
CA VAL A 166 -2.92 -8.54 -11.01
C VAL A 166 -1.52 -8.07 -11.37
N ASN A 167 -1.23 -7.96 -12.66
CA ASN A 167 0.08 -7.53 -13.17
C ASN A 167 -0.03 -6.58 -14.38
N SER A 168 -1.24 -6.25 -14.77
CA SER A 168 -1.54 -5.41 -15.93
C SER A 168 -2.70 -4.47 -15.64
N ALA A 169 -2.68 -3.28 -16.24
CA ALA A 169 -3.78 -2.32 -16.15
C ALA A 169 -3.98 -1.55 -17.44
N LEU A 170 -5.25 -1.28 -17.74
CA LEU A 170 -5.67 -0.31 -18.75
C LEU A 170 -6.13 0.96 -18.02
N LEU A 171 -5.28 1.99 -18.02
CA LEU A 171 -5.57 3.27 -17.41
C LEU A 171 -6.43 4.13 -18.34
N HIS A 172 -7.52 4.65 -17.84
CA HIS A 172 -8.46 5.45 -18.60
C HIS A 172 -9.17 6.49 -17.74
N HIS A 173 -9.98 7.35 -18.35
CA HIS A 173 -10.78 8.36 -17.67
C HIS A 173 -12.26 8.16 -17.96
N ILE A 174 -13.13 8.47 -17.00
CA ILE A 174 -14.57 8.55 -17.18
C ILE A 174 -15.06 9.94 -16.79
N PRO A 175 -15.96 10.56 -17.58
CA PRO A 175 -16.33 11.97 -17.40
C PRO A 175 -17.17 12.21 -16.15
N GLU A 176 -17.96 11.23 -15.70
CA GLU A 176 -18.83 11.39 -14.54
C GLU A 176 -18.83 10.14 -13.66
N MET A 177 -18.75 10.34 -12.35
CA MET A 177 -18.98 9.32 -11.34
C MET A 177 -20.14 9.73 -10.44
N LYS A 178 -20.93 8.73 -10.03
CA LYS A 178 -22.01 8.94 -9.05
C LYS A 178 -21.47 9.07 -7.62
N GLU A 179 -20.36 8.43 -7.35
CA GLU A 179 -19.71 8.43 -6.04
C GLU A 179 -18.51 9.38 -6.06
N TYR A 180 -18.45 10.32 -5.12
CA TYR A 180 -17.43 11.38 -5.09
C TYR A 180 -16.53 11.33 -3.86
N HIS A 181 -16.88 10.52 -2.85
CA HIS A 181 -16.17 10.53 -1.57
C HIS A 181 -15.45 9.21 -1.24
N HIS A 182 -15.59 8.21 -2.11
CA HIS A 182 -14.97 6.90 -1.92
C HIS A 182 -14.22 6.48 -3.19
N THR A 183 -13.12 5.76 -3.02
CA THR A 183 -12.57 5.00 -4.14
C THR A 183 -13.56 3.89 -4.47
N VAL A 184 -13.95 3.72 -5.74
CA VAL A 184 -14.78 2.59 -6.16
C VAL A 184 -13.89 1.44 -6.61
N HIS A 185 -14.17 0.24 -6.11
CA HIS A 185 -13.59 -1.02 -6.58
C HIS A 185 -14.70 -1.86 -7.21
N LEU A 186 -14.74 -1.88 -8.53
CA LEU A 186 -15.71 -2.61 -9.33
C LEU A 186 -15.12 -3.95 -9.78
N ALA A 187 -15.75 -5.08 -9.40
CA ALA A 187 -15.39 -6.39 -9.93
C ALA A 187 -15.78 -6.48 -11.41
N THR A 188 -14.91 -7.08 -12.21
CA THR A 188 -15.11 -7.36 -13.64
C THR A 188 -14.86 -8.84 -13.92
N PRO A 189 -15.30 -9.40 -15.06
CA PRO A 189 -15.06 -10.82 -15.37
C PRO A 189 -13.59 -11.24 -15.29
N HIS A 190 -12.68 -10.38 -15.69
CA HIS A 190 -11.26 -10.71 -15.83
C HIS A 190 -10.37 -10.10 -14.74
N GLY A 191 -10.97 -9.45 -13.73
CA GLY A 191 -10.23 -8.77 -12.68
C GLY A 191 -11.11 -7.77 -11.95
N TRP A 192 -10.62 -6.55 -11.79
CA TRP A 192 -11.39 -5.48 -11.17
C TRP A 192 -10.91 -4.10 -11.63
N GLN A 193 -11.71 -3.09 -11.37
CA GLN A 193 -11.40 -1.72 -11.74
C GLN A 193 -11.42 -0.82 -10.51
N PHE A 194 -10.39 0.01 -10.36
CA PHE A 194 -10.49 1.16 -9.45
C PHE A 194 -11.03 2.38 -10.19
N GLN A 195 -11.77 3.22 -9.47
CA GLN A 195 -12.23 4.52 -9.96
C GLN A 195 -11.97 5.56 -8.87
N LEU A 196 -11.19 6.59 -9.21
CA LEU A 196 -10.82 7.69 -8.33
C LEU A 196 -11.59 8.92 -8.77
N PRO A 197 -12.55 9.42 -7.96
CA PRO A 197 -13.36 10.55 -8.34
C PRO A 197 -12.61 11.89 -8.18
N PHE A 198 -12.72 12.74 -9.22
CA PHE A 198 -12.24 14.12 -9.21
C PHE A 198 -13.35 15.05 -9.73
N PRO A 199 -14.36 15.38 -8.92
CA PRO A 199 -15.57 16.01 -9.39
C PRO A 199 -15.38 17.44 -9.94
N GLU A 200 -14.34 18.15 -9.52
CA GLU A 200 -14.20 19.58 -9.82
C GLU A 200 -12.86 19.95 -10.50
N LEU A 201 -11.87 19.08 -10.41
CA LEU A 201 -10.48 19.46 -10.66
C LEU A 201 -10.01 19.39 -12.11
N ASN A 202 -10.66 18.58 -12.95
CA ASN A 202 -10.29 18.39 -14.35
C ASN A 202 -11.52 18.33 -15.25
N GLY A 203 -12.52 19.14 -14.98
CA GLY A 203 -13.80 19.07 -15.72
C GLY A 203 -14.64 17.86 -15.31
N GLY A 204 -14.42 17.30 -14.11
CA GLY A 204 -15.15 16.12 -13.59
C GLY A 204 -14.62 14.77 -14.07
N GLU A 205 -13.44 14.72 -14.67
CA GLU A 205 -12.84 13.47 -15.12
C GLU A 205 -12.29 12.64 -13.93
N SER A 206 -12.69 11.39 -13.87
CA SER A 206 -12.22 10.42 -12.88
C SER A 206 -11.12 9.52 -13.45
N HIS A 207 -10.06 9.29 -12.67
CA HIS A 207 -9.00 8.39 -13.06
C HIS A 207 -9.39 6.94 -12.74
N CYS A 208 -9.30 6.07 -13.74
CA CYS A 208 -9.69 4.69 -13.63
C CYS A 208 -8.58 3.76 -14.11
N GLY A 209 -8.56 2.55 -13.54
CA GLY A 209 -7.68 1.50 -14.02
C GLY A 209 -8.41 0.17 -14.03
N TYR A 210 -8.54 -0.46 -15.19
CA TYR A 210 -9.00 -1.83 -15.34
C TYR A 210 -7.82 -2.77 -15.13
N LEU A 211 -7.85 -3.56 -14.08
CA LEU A 211 -6.75 -4.44 -13.65
C LEU A 211 -7.05 -5.90 -14.00
N TYR A 212 -6.05 -6.61 -14.51
CA TYR A 212 -6.16 -8.01 -14.87
C TYR A 212 -4.80 -8.71 -14.70
N ASN A 213 -4.79 -10.04 -14.84
CA ASN A 213 -3.57 -10.81 -14.86
C ASN A 213 -3.36 -11.40 -16.26
N ASP A 214 -2.26 -11.05 -16.92
CA ASP A 214 -1.98 -11.43 -18.31
C ASP A 214 -1.58 -12.92 -18.48
N THR A 215 -1.48 -13.67 -17.39
CA THR A 215 -1.33 -15.13 -17.43
C THR A 215 -2.67 -15.87 -17.63
N GLU A 216 -3.81 -15.21 -17.37
CA GLU A 216 -5.16 -15.78 -17.43
C GLU A 216 -6.08 -15.05 -18.40
N THR A 217 -5.79 -13.78 -18.66
CA THR A 217 -6.59 -12.92 -19.52
C THR A 217 -5.67 -12.25 -20.51
N THR A 218 -5.90 -12.46 -21.79
CA THR A 218 -5.10 -11.78 -22.82
C THR A 218 -5.37 -10.28 -22.84
N ASP A 219 -4.43 -9.51 -23.37
CA ASP A 219 -4.59 -8.06 -23.53
C ASP A 219 -5.83 -7.73 -24.37
N GLU A 220 -6.09 -8.52 -25.41
CA GLU A 220 -7.24 -8.37 -26.30
C GLU A 220 -8.56 -8.59 -25.56
N GLU A 221 -8.66 -9.59 -24.68
CA GLU A 221 -9.84 -9.85 -23.86
C GLU A 221 -10.10 -8.70 -22.88
N ALA A 222 -9.06 -8.21 -22.21
CA ALA A 222 -9.17 -7.07 -21.29
C ALA A 222 -9.60 -5.78 -22.01
N ILE A 223 -9.01 -5.52 -23.20
CA ILE A 223 -9.36 -4.37 -24.04
C ILE A 223 -10.81 -4.49 -24.54
N ALA A 224 -11.22 -5.66 -25.00
CA ALA A 224 -12.59 -5.89 -25.47
C ALA A 224 -13.61 -5.65 -24.34
N GLU A 225 -13.31 -6.11 -23.12
CA GLU A 225 -14.16 -5.87 -21.97
C GLU A 225 -14.23 -4.38 -21.61
N LEU A 226 -13.10 -3.66 -21.58
CA LEU A 226 -13.08 -2.23 -21.35
C LEU A 226 -13.93 -1.46 -22.37
N LYS A 227 -13.81 -1.80 -23.66
CA LYS A 227 -14.61 -1.21 -24.73
C LYS A 227 -16.08 -1.55 -24.64
N ARG A 228 -16.42 -2.78 -24.22
CA ARG A 228 -17.80 -3.19 -23.95
C ARG A 228 -18.42 -2.33 -22.84
N MET A 229 -17.66 -1.98 -21.80
CA MET A 229 -18.12 -1.17 -20.66
C MET A 229 -18.30 0.31 -21.03
N TYR A 230 -17.40 0.88 -21.84
CA TYR A 230 -17.25 2.33 -22.03
C TYR A 230 -17.33 2.81 -23.49
N GLY A 231 -17.56 1.92 -24.44
CA GLY A 231 -17.65 2.20 -25.88
C GLY A 231 -16.36 1.87 -26.66
N GLU A 232 -16.52 1.64 -27.96
CA GLU A 232 -15.44 1.23 -28.86
C GLU A 232 -14.29 2.25 -28.98
N ASP A 233 -14.61 3.53 -28.88
CA ASP A 233 -13.65 4.63 -28.98
C ASP A 233 -12.95 4.94 -27.65
N LYS A 234 -13.08 4.05 -26.66
CA LYS A 234 -12.47 4.26 -25.34
C LYS A 234 -10.95 4.31 -25.42
N GLU A 235 -10.38 5.47 -25.13
CA GLU A 235 -8.94 5.65 -25.01
C GLU A 235 -8.44 5.11 -23.68
N PHE A 236 -7.28 4.48 -23.71
CA PHE A 236 -6.59 3.93 -22.54
C PHE A 236 -5.07 3.94 -22.73
N LYS A 237 -4.35 3.85 -21.61
CA LYS A 237 -2.92 3.58 -21.58
C LYS A 237 -2.67 2.26 -20.88
N GLN A 238 -2.09 1.29 -21.55
CA GLN A 238 -1.70 0.03 -20.93
C GLN A 238 -0.40 0.20 -20.16
N ILE A 239 -0.38 -0.39 -18.96
CA ILE A 239 0.83 -0.58 -18.16
C ILE A 239 0.91 -2.04 -17.71
N LYS A 240 2.14 -2.57 -17.62
CA LYS A 240 2.42 -3.89 -17.07
C LYS A 240 3.50 -3.78 -16.02
N TRP A 241 3.42 -4.65 -15.01
CA TRP A 241 4.43 -4.73 -13.96
C TRP A 241 4.59 -6.17 -13.49
N LYS A 242 5.70 -6.45 -12.82
CA LYS A 242 5.92 -7.70 -12.12
C LYS A 242 5.68 -7.45 -10.62
N PRO A 243 4.62 -7.99 -10.01
CA PRO A 243 4.42 -7.89 -8.56
C PRO A 243 5.61 -8.51 -7.83
N ARG A 244 6.25 -7.74 -6.94
CA ARG A 244 7.46 -8.19 -6.23
C ARG A 244 7.80 -7.28 -5.07
N TYR A 245 8.66 -7.77 -4.18
CA TYR A 245 9.27 -6.99 -3.11
C TYR A 245 10.75 -7.35 -2.94
N ALA A 246 11.57 -6.39 -2.52
CA ALA A 246 12.99 -6.61 -2.35
C ALA A 246 13.29 -7.60 -1.22
N LYS A 247 14.37 -8.35 -1.34
CA LYS A 247 14.83 -9.26 -0.27
C LYS A 247 15.25 -8.52 0.98
N GLN A 248 15.69 -7.28 0.84
CA GLN A 248 16.11 -6.40 1.94
C GLN A 248 15.67 -4.97 1.67
N MET A 249 15.21 -4.28 2.70
CA MET A 249 14.94 -2.84 2.68
C MET A 249 16.22 -2.03 2.89
N VAL A 250 16.95 -2.32 3.96
CA VAL A 250 18.28 -1.76 4.20
C VAL A 250 19.30 -2.68 3.54
N VAL A 251 19.90 -2.23 2.45
CA VAL A 251 20.82 -3.04 1.63
C VAL A 251 22.28 -2.91 2.05
N SER A 252 22.63 -1.82 2.72
CA SER A 252 23.96 -1.60 3.27
C SER A 252 23.92 -0.62 4.46
N ARG A 253 25.05 -0.41 5.10
CA ARG A 253 25.17 0.65 6.12
C ARG A 253 24.90 2.08 5.59
N TRP A 254 24.81 2.24 4.28
CA TRP A 254 24.69 3.53 3.61
C TRP A 254 23.44 3.71 2.77
N GLU A 255 22.74 2.62 2.45
CA GLU A 255 21.62 2.66 1.52
C GLU A 255 20.43 1.80 1.99
N ALA A 256 19.25 2.38 1.83
CA ALA A 256 17.97 1.68 1.91
C ALA A 256 17.13 1.93 0.65
N LEU A 257 16.20 1.03 0.40
CA LEU A 257 15.23 1.11 -0.69
C LEU A 257 13.87 1.56 -0.15
N ASN A 258 13.10 2.32 -0.96
CA ASN A 258 11.70 2.61 -0.67
C ASN A 258 10.90 2.85 -1.97
N GLY A 259 9.57 3.01 -1.86
CA GLY A 259 8.69 3.15 -3.00
C GLY A 259 8.69 1.91 -3.91
N ASN A 260 8.38 2.11 -5.19
CA ASN A 260 8.38 1.01 -6.17
C ASN A 260 9.77 0.38 -6.39
N ARG A 261 10.84 0.97 -5.87
CA ARG A 261 12.15 0.35 -5.82
C ARG A 261 12.22 -0.74 -4.78
N LEU A 262 11.47 -0.60 -3.68
CA LEU A 262 11.39 -1.57 -2.61
C LEU A 262 10.35 -2.66 -2.90
N PHE A 263 9.14 -2.27 -3.22
CA PHE A 263 8.07 -3.21 -3.55
C PHE A 263 6.96 -2.54 -4.36
N PHE A 264 6.23 -3.34 -5.11
CA PHE A 264 4.90 -3.02 -5.60
C PHE A 264 4.14 -4.32 -5.86
N LEU A 265 2.99 -4.49 -5.21
CA LEU A 265 2.13 -5.66 -5.37
C LEU A 265 0.93 -5.30 -6.23
N GLU A 266 0.00 -4.54 -5.69
CA GLU A 266 -1.18 -4.06 -6.41
C GLU A 266 -1.78 -2.81 -5.72
N PRO A 267 -2.72 -2.09 -6.39
CA PRO A 267 -3.25 -0.82 -5.85
C PRO A 267 -4.47 -0.98 -4.95
N LEU A 268 -4.91 -2.19 -4.57
CA LEU A 268 -6.11 -2.40 -3.76
C LEU A 268 -6.03 -1.62 -2.44
N GLN A 269 -7.09 -0.87 -2.11
CA GLN A 269 -7.21 -0.04 -0.90
C GLN A 269 -6.14 1.08 -0.75
N ALA A 270 -5.26 1.28 -1.75
CA ALA A 270 -4.15 2.24 -1.70
C ALA A 270 -3.13 1.99 -0.57
N LEU A 271 -2.98 0.76 -0.14
CA LEU A 271 -2.10 0.37 0.97
C LEU A 271 -0.62 0.71 0.72
N SER A 272 -0.15 0.64 -0.53
CA SER A 272 1.27 0.83 -0.86
C SER A 272 1.85 2.13 -0.31
N LEU A 273 1.11 3.26 -0.41
CA LEU A 273 1.61 4.56 0.03
C LEU A 273 1.75 4.64 1.56
N ASP A 274 0.84 4.00 2.29
CA ASP A 274 0.89 3.92 3.74
C ASP A 274 2.09 3.08 4.21
N TYR A 275 2.33 1.96 3.53
CA TYR A 275 3.52 1.14 3.79
C TYR A 275 4.81 1.89 3.45
N TYR A 276 4.87 2.68 2.37
CA TYR A 276 6.05 3.52 2.09
C TYR A 276 6.33 4.52 3.20
N LYS A 277 5.26 5.10 3.79
CA LYS A 277 5.37 5.98 4.96
C LYS A 277 5.91 5.20 6.17
N LEU A 278 5.29 4.07 6.53
CA LEU A 278 5.68 3.24 7.66
C LEU A 278 7.14 2.79 7.56
N LEU A 279 7.53 2.27 6.41
CA LEU A 279 8.90 1.82 6.16
C LEU A 279 9.92 2.97 6.14
N SER A 280 9.49 4.19 5.79
CA SER A 280 10.35 5.39 5.96
C SER A 280 10.67 5.66 7.42
N GLU A 281 9.75 5.41 8.36
CA GLU A 281 10.00 5.50 9.80
C GLU A 281 11.08 4.49 10.24
N ASP A 282 10.95 3.23 9.79
CA ASP A 282 11.91 2.18 10.10
C ASP A 282 13.31 2.46 9.51
N ILE A 283 13.36 3.00 8.31
CA ILE A 283 14.63 3.46 7.71
C ILE A 283 15.23 4.60 8.54
N CYS A 284 14.42 5.55 9.00
CA CYS A 284 14.87 6.65 9.84
C CYS A 284 15.42 6.14 11.18
N ASP A 285 14.72 5.20 11.83
CA ASP A 285 15.16 4.54 13.05
C ASP A 285 16.51 3.83 12.87
N PHE A 286 16.71 3.16 11.72
CA PHE A 286 18.00 2.56 11.37
C PHE A 286 19.09 3.62 11.21
N VAL A 287 18.80 4.70 10.47
CA VAL A 287 19.77 5.79 10.23
C VAL A 287 20.25 6.46 11.51
N GLU A 288 19.37 6.60 12.50
CA GLU A 288 19.70 7.21 13.79
C GLU A 288 20.56 6.30 14.67
N ARG A 289 20.39 4.99 14.58
CA ARG A 289 21.15 4.01 15.41
C ARG A 289 22.38 3.45 14.73
N ARG A 290 22.27 3.03 13.47
CA ARG A 290 23.32 2.47 12.61
C ARG A 290 24.10 1.27 13.20
N ASP A 291 23.49 0.51 14.10
CA ASP A 291 24.08 -0.71 14.61
C ASP A 291 23.56 -1.95 13.87
N TYR A 292 24.21 -3.10 14.09
CA TYR A 292 23.84 -4.36 13.47
C TYR A 292 22.41 -4.79 13.87
N ASN A 293 22.02 -4.58 15.12
CA ASN A 293 20.68 -4.95 15.58
C ASN A 293 19.60 -4.09 14.91
N ALA A 294 19.87 -2.79 14.69
CA ALA A 294 18.94 -1.93 13.94
C ALA A 294 18.82 -2.37 12.48
N PHE A 295 19.92 -2.79 11.84
CA PHE A 295 19.91 -3.37 10.51
C PHE A 295 19.04 -4.64 10.43
N VAL A 296 19.24 -5.57 11.35
CA VAL A 296 18.47 -6.82 11.39
C VAL A 296 16.98 -6.52 11.63
N ARG A 297 16.67 -5.65 12.62
CA ARG A 297 15.28 -5.28 12.92
C ARG A 297 14.56 -4.62 11.74
N ALA A 298 15.19 -3.66 11.07
CA ALA A 298 14.57 -2.96 9.94
C ALA A 298 14.22 -3.93 8.81
N ASN A 299 15.15 -4.81 8.42
CA ASN A 299 14.90 -5.80 7.37
C ASN A 299 13.88 -6.86 7.78
N HIS A 300 13.87 -7.24 9.04
CA HIS A 300 12.92 -8.18 9.59
C HIS A 300 11.50 -7.60 9.61
N ARG A 301 11.32 -6.36 10.12
CA ARG A 301 10.03 -5.66 10.10
C ARG A 301 9.51 -5.49 8.67
N PHE A 302 10.37 -5.09 7.73
CA PHE A 302 9.99 -5.01 6.33
C PHE A 302 9.38 -6.32 5.80
N ARG A 303 10.00 -7.46 6.09
CA ARG A 303 9.47 -8.76 5.65
C ARG A 303 8.13 -9.09 6.30
N GLN A 304 7.94 -8.73 7.58
CA GLN A 304 6.65 -8.88 8.24
C GLN A 304 5.58 -8.00 7.61
N GLU A 305 5.88 -6.73 7.35
CA GLU A 305 4.96 -5.82 6.69
C GLU A 305 4.56 -6.33 5.29
N MET A 306 5.48 -6.95 4.56
CA MET A 306 5.16 -7.56 3.26
C MET A 306 4.24 -8.77 3.38
N LEU A 307 4.37 -9.58 4.43
CA LEU A 307 3.43 -10.66 4.72
C LEU A 307 2.06 -10.12 5.12
N ASP A 308 2.03 -9.15 6.03
CA ASP A 308 0.78 -8.55 6.52
C ASP A 308 0.02 -7.85 5.39
N TYR A 309 0.73 -7.19 4.46
CA TYR A 309 0.12 -6.64 3.26
C TYR A 309 -0.57 -7.72 2.41
N GLN A 310 0.09 -8.84 2.19
CA GLN A 310 -0.46 -9.95 1.40
C GLN A 310 -1.65 -10.62 2.10
N TYR A 311 -1.66 -10.69 3.43
CA TYR A 311 -2.83 -11.14 4.18
C TYR A 311 -3.98 -10.12 4.08
N ALA A 312 -3.70 -8.82 4.10
CA ALA A 312 -4.71 -7.79 3.85
C ALA A 312 -5.35 -7.93 2.46
N LEU A 313 -4.55 -8.19 1.43
CA LEU A 313 -5.08 -8.52 0.09
C LEU A 313 -5.95 -9.79 0.13
N SER A 314 -5.49 -10.82 0.83
CA SER A 314 -6.21 -12.08 0.94
C SER A 314 -7.58 -11.92 1.62
N LEU A 315 -7.73 -11.00 2.57
CA LEU A 315 -9.03 -10.68 3.18
C LEU A 315 -10.08 -10.25 2.15
N HIS A 316 -9.68 -9.57 1.09
CA HIS A 316 -10.60 -9.11 0.05
C HIS A 316 -10.90 -10.21 -0.96
N TYR A 317 -9.86 -10.85 -1.48
CA TYR A 317 -9.99 -11.82 -2.57
C TYR A 317 -10.60 -13.16 -2.16
N GLN A 318 -10.60 -13.53 -0.87
CA GLN A 318 -11.19 -14.80 -0.40
C GLN A 318 -12.68 -14.96 -0.71
N PHE A 319 -13.38 -13.85 -0.84
CA PHE A 319 -14.82 -13.84 -1.12
C PHE A 319 -15.14 -13.93 -2.61
N GLY A 320 -14.13 -13.71 -3.49
CA GLY A 320 -14.29 -13.78 -4.93
C GLY A 320 -15.26 -12.75 -5.48
N SER A 321 -15.97 -13.17 -6.50
CA SER A 321 -17.05 -12.41 -7.14
C SER A 321 -18.08 -13.39 -7.73
N PRO A 322 -19.23 -12.92 -8.26
CA PRO A 322 -20.18 -13.78 -8.98
C PRO A 322 -19.65 -14.31 -10.32
N TYR A 323 -18.50 -13.79 -10.78
CA TYR A 323 -17.91 -14.26 -12.04
C TYR A 323 -17.16 -15.57 -11.83
N ASP A 324 -17.61 -16.63 -12.55
CA ASP A 324 -16.92 -17.93 -12.61
C ASP A 324 -15.88 -17.92 -13.72
N THR A 325 -14.74 -17.28 -13.46
CA THR A 325 -13.66 -17.12 -14.42
C THR A 325 -12.33 -17.63 -13.86
N PRO A 326 -11.33 -17.94 -14.72
CA PRO A 326 -10.01 -18.38 -14.27
C PRO A 326 -9.36 -17.41 -13.27
N PHE A 327 -9.45 -16.11 -13.51
CA PHE A 327 -8.94 -15.08 -12.61
C PHE A 327 -9.53 -15.21 -11.19
N TRP A 328 -10.87 -15.13 -11.07
CA TRP A 328 -11.51 -15.16 -9.75
C TRP A 328 -11.34 -16.48 -9.02
N ASN A 329 -11.38 -17.60 -9.76
CA ASN A 329 -11.16 -18.94 -9.18
C ASN A 329 -9.75 -19.06 -8.59
N ARG A 330 -8.73 -18.60 -9.32
CA ARG A 330 -7.35 -18.63 -8.85
C ARG A 330 -7.12 -17.73 -7.64
N VAL A 331 -7.45 -16.43 -7.75
CA VAL A 331 -7.17 -15.47 -6.65
C VAL A 331 -7.91 -15.83 -5.38
N THR A 332 -9.16 -16.31 -5.48
CA THR A 332 -9.94 -16.77 -4.32
C THR A 332 -9.31 -17.98 -3.65
N SER A 333 -8.84 -18.96 -4.44
CA SER A 333 -8.16 -20.15 -3.90
C SER A 333 -6.86 -19.78 -3.18
N ILE A 334 -6.01 -18.94 -3.79
CA ILE A 334 -4.75 -18.47 -3.16
C ILE A 334 -5.05 -17.69 -1.88
N ALA A 335 -6.03 -16.78 -1.91
CA ALA A 335 -6.40 -15.97 -0.75
C ALA A 335 -6.83 -16.83 0.44
N LYS A 336 -7.71 -17.82 0.22
CA LYS A 336 -8.14 -18.76 1.25
C LYS A 336 -6.97 -19.55 1.84
N ASN A 337 -6.05 -20.02 1.00
CA ASN A 337 -4.88 -20.78 1.46
C ASN A 337 -3.93 -19.89 2.29
N ASN A 338 -3.72 -18.63 1.89
CA ASN A 338 -2.89 -17.70 2.65
C ASN A 338 -3.50 -17.38 4.02
N LEU A 339 -4.82 -17.15 4.09
CA LEU A 339 -5.50 -16.88 5.36
C LEU A 339 -5.50 -18.09 6.29
N LYS A 340 -5.64 -19.31 5.79
CA LYS A 340 -5.45 -20.51 6.61
C LYS A 340 -4.08 -20.54 7.28
N ARG A 341 -3.02 -20.22 6.55
CA ARG A 341 -1.66 -20.12 7.11
C ARG A 341 -1.55 -19.04 8.17
N HIS A 342 -2.18 -17.89 7.94
CA HIS A 342 -2.20 -16.79 8.91
C HIS A 342 -2.95 -17.16 10.19
N VAL A 343 -4.13 -17.77 10.08
CA VAL A 343 -4.95 -18.22 11.21
C VAL A 343 -4.20 -19.20 12.10
N VAL A 344 -3.51 -20.17 11.53
CA VAL A 344 -2.69 -21.13 12.30
C VAL A 344 -1.55 -20.42 13.05
N ALA A 345 -1.08 -19.29 12.55
CA ALA A 345 -0.06 -18.47 13.19
C ALA A 345 -0.62 -17.51 14.27
N CYS A 346 -1.94 -17.33 14.36
CA CYS A 346 -2.63 -16.49 15.33
C CYS A 346 -3.53 -17.39 16.20
N ASP A 347 -3.58 -17.17 17.51
CA ASP A 347 -4.45 -17.95 18.42
C ASP A 347 -5.96 -17.64 18.28
N ASP A 348 -6.34 -16.85 17.26
CA ASP A 348 -7.72 -16.42 16.97
C ASP A 348 -8.46 -17.37 16.02
N ALA A 349 -8.20 -18.68 16.12
CA ALA A 349 -8.84 -19.72 15.29
C ALA A 349 -10.37 -19.62 15.32
N GLN A 350 -10.98 -19.30 16.47
CA GLN A 350 -12.44 -19.24 16.61
C GLN A 350 -13.08 -18.12 15.78
N PHE A 351 -12.43 -16.94 15.68
CA PHE A 351 -12.94 -15.84 14.85
C PHE A 351 -12.93 -16.20 13.36
N PHE A 352 -11.87 -16.84 12.90
CA PHE A 352 -11.74 -17.25 11.51
C PHE A 352 -12.62 -18.46 11.16
N ASP A 353 -12.90 -19.37 12.12
CA ASP A 353 -13.89 -20.42 11.95
C ASP A 353 -15.29 -19.82 11.79
N ALA A 354 -15.63 -18.78 12.55
CA ALA A 354 -16.88 -18.04 12.39
C ALA A 354 -16.99 -17.40 10.99
N MET A 355 -15.88 -17.01 10.37
CA MET A 355 -15.83 -16.52 8.99
C MET A 355 -15.85 -17.64 7.93
N GLN A 356 -16.08 -18.89 8.32
CA GLN A 356 -16.10 -20.07 7.43
C GLN A 356 -14.75 -20.28 6.69
N LEU A 357 -13.66 -19.84 7.26
CA LEU A 357 -12.33 -20.19 6.80
C LEU A 357 -12.04 -21.62 7.25
N ASP A 358 -11.79 -22.51 6.31
CA ASP A 358 -11.41 -23.88 6.61
C ASP A 358 -10.01 -23.90 7.27
N THR A 359 -9.98 -24.19 8.57
CA THR A 359 -8.78 -24.19 9.40
C THR A 359 -8.05 -25.53 9.41
N GLN A 360 -8.41 -26.48 8.52
CA GLN A 360 -7.70 -27.76 8.46
C GLN A 360 -6.19 -27.53 8.26
N THR A 361 -5.43 -27.95 9.22
CA THR A 361 -3.98 -27.91 9.21
C THR A 361 -3.45 -28.82 8.09
N SER A 362 -2.78 -28.25 7.11
CA SER A 362 -1.89 -29.05 6.26
C SER A 362 -0.54 -29.17 6.94
N ASP A 363 0.06 -30.36 6.90
CA ASP A 363 1.40 -30.64 7.47
C ASP A 363 2.56 -29.87 6.78
N ASP A 364 2.22 -28.97 5.85
CA ASP A 364 3.17 -28.22 5.01
C ASP A 364 3.30 -26.73 5.44
N LEU A 365 3.29 -26.49 6.75
CA LEU A 365 3.35 -25.14 7.38
C LEU A 365 4.77 -24.59 7.55
N THR A 366 5.66 -24.84 6.63
CA THR A 366 7.07 -24.81 6.94
C THR A 366 7.74 -23.44 7.06
N THR A 367 7.24 -22.31 6.59
CA THR A 367 8.08 -21.10 6.61
C THR A 367 7.50 -19.84 7.24
N PRO A 368 6.24 -19.47 7.06
CA PRO A 368 5.69 -18.26 7.71
C PRO A 368 5.51 -18.42 9.23
N TYR A 369 5.26 -19.66 9.71
CA TYR A 369 5.04 -19.94 11.13
C TYR A 369 6.30 -19.78 11.97
N GLN A 370 7.42 -20.36 11.54
CA GLN A 370 8.70 -20.26 12.25
C GLN A 370 9.19 -18.81 12.38
N TRP A 371 8.86 -17.97 11.41
CA TRP A 371 9.18 -16.55 11.44
C TRP A 371 8.37 -15.78 12.50
N LYS A 372 7.08 -16.06 12.66
CA LYS A 372 6.22 -15.39 13.64
C LYS A 372 6.55 -15.82 15.09
N GLU A 373 6.91 -17.06 15.33
CA GLU A 373 7.33 -17.51 16.65
C GLU A 373 8.65 -16.88 17.12
N GLN A 374 9.63 -16.74 16.24
CA GLN A 374 10.88 -16.05 16.58
C GLN A 374 10.66 -14.57 16.93
N ILE A 375 9.71 -13.91 16.28
CA ILE A 375 9.38 -12.51 16.53
C ILE A 375 8.59 -12.32 17.83
N ARG A 376 7.66 -13.23 18.15
CA ARG A 376 6.88 -13.15 19.37
C ARG A 376 7.74 -13.18 20.63
N HIS A 377 8.87 -13.87 20.62
CA HIS A 377 9.73 -13.98 21.81
C HIS A 377 10.65 -12.79 22.04
N GLU A 378 11.09 -12.07 21.00
CA GLU A 378 12.11 -11.02 21.14
C GLU A 378 11.52 -9.59 21.15
N ASP A 379 10.43 -9.32 20.43
CA ASP A 379 9.90 -7.97 20.22
C ASP A 379 8.70 -7.60 21.11
N PHE A 380 8.01 -8.56 21.72
CA PHE A 380 6.87 -8.27 22.61
C PHE A 380 7.29 -7.66 23.95
N THR A 381 8.53 -7.79 24.35
CA THR A 381 9.08 -7.13 25.54
C THR A 381 9.42 -5.65 25.34
N ALA A 382 9.40 -5.14 24.12
CA ALA A 382 9.82 -3.77 23.79
C ALA A 382 8.66 -2.75 23.61
N GLY A 383 7.40 -3.14 23.74
CA GLY A 383 6.26 -2.23 24.00
C GLY A 383 5.94 -1.15 22.95
N ASN A 384 6.54 -1.15 21.75
CA ASN A 384 6.35 -0.10 20.77
C ASN A 384 6.02 -0.66 19.36
N ARG A 385 4.76 -1.08 19.18
CA ARG A 385 4.18 -1.01 17.83
C ARG A 385 3.71 0.43 17.61
N PRO A 386 4.11 1.11 16.53
CA PRO A 386 3.39 2.29 16.10
C PRO A 386 1.98 1.82 15.72
N ASN A 387 0.98 2.26 16.47
CA ASN A 387 -0.43 2.02 16.22
C ASN A 387 -0.79 2.59 14.84
N ILE A 388 -0.96 1.73 13.85
CA ILE A 388 -1.68 2.07 12.64
C ILE A 388 -3.16 2.08 13.02
N GLY A 389 -3.66 3.22 13.46
CA GLY A 389 -5.06 3.40 13.84
C GLY A 389 -5.33 3.22 15.34
N ASN A 390 -5.09 4.25 16.12
CA ASN A 390 -5.58 4.37 17.47
C ASN A 390 -7.10 4.48 17.48
N THR A 391 -7.74 3.56 18.12
CA THR A 391 -8.87 3.74 19.06
C THR A 391 -9.94 2.69 18.96
N VAL A 392 -9.66 1.41 19.01
CA VAL A 392 -10.61 0.41 19.54
C VAL A 392 -9.78 -0.83 19.90
N SER A 393 -10.13 -1.57 20.94
CA SER A 393 -9.48 -2.78 21.44
C SER A 393 -9.03 -3.71 20.30
N ASN A 394 -7.72 -3.84 20.11
CA ASN A 394 -7.10 -4.28 18.87
C ASN A 394 -6.67 -5.73 18.98
N GLU A 395 -7.59 -6.62 19.19
CA GLU A 395 -7.26 -8.02 19.43
C GLU A 395 -6.99 -8.82 18.15
N CYS A 396 -7.51 -8.35 17.00
CA CYS A 396 -7.21 -8.96 15.70
C CYS A 396 -6.82 -7.88 14.70
N VAL A 397 -5.58 -7.91 14.22
CA VAL A 397 -5.08 -6.98 13.19
C VAL A 397 -4.44 -7.78 12.07
N ILE A 398 -4.93 -7.61 10.85
CA ILE A 398 -4.36 -8.19 9.64
C ILE A 398 -4.05 -7.06 8.67
N GLY A 399 -2.77 -6.82 8.40
CA GLY A 399 -2.36 -5.81 7.42
C GLY A 399 -2.91 -4.43 7.69
N GLY A 400 -3.01 -4.02 8.97
CA GLY A 400 -3.58 -2.73 9.37
C GLY A 400 -5.11 -2.69 9.50
N PHE A 401 -5.83 -3.77 9.17
CA PHE A 401 -7.28 -3.89 9.36
C PHE A 401 -7.58 -4.42 10.76
N ASN A 402 -8.32 -3.67 11.56
CA ASN A 402 -8.77 -4.09 12.88
C ASN A 402 -10.03 -4.97 12.79
N TYR A 403 -10.52 -5.44 13.94
CA TYR A 403 -11.72 -6.30 13.99
C TYR A 403 -12.94 -5.67 13.30
N PHE A 404 -13.17 -4.37 13.48
CA PHE A 404 -14.31 -3.68 12.85
C PHE A 404 -14.17 -3.64 11.32
N ASP A 405 -12.97 -3.38 10.81
CA ASP A 405 -12.69 -3.39 9.38
C ASP A 405 -12.93 -4.78 8.78
N ILE A 406 -12.41 -5.82 9.43
CA ILE A 406 -12.57 -7.21 9.01
C ILE A 406 -14.06 -7.60 9.01
N LYS A 407 -14.80 -7.24 10.07
CA LYS A 407 -16.24 -7.49 10.18
C LYS A 407 -17.02 -6.76 9.07
N THR A 408 -16.69 -5.48 8.81
CA THR A 408 -17.31 -4.69 7.74
C THR A 408 -17.09 -5.34 6.38
N LEU A 409 -15.86 -5.74 6.07
CA LEU A 409 -15.52 -6.45 4.83
C LEU A 409 -16.28 -7.77 4.71
N TYR A 410 -16.31 -8.58 5.79
CA TYR A 410 -17.02 -9.86 5.80
C TYR A 410 -18.52 -9.68 5.56
N CYS A 411 -19.17 -8.77 6.27
CA CYS A 411 -20.61 -8.51 6.12
C CYS A 411 -20.92 -7.97 4.72
N GLY A 412 -20.12 -7.05 4.21
CA GLY A 412 -20.30 -6.45 2.89
C GLY A 412 -20.16 -7.47 1.77
N PHE A 413 -19.09 -8.23 1.73
CA PHE A 413 -18.86 -9.23 0.69
C PHE A 413 -19.89 -10.38 0.71
N ASN A 414 -20.38 -10.75 1.88
CA ASN A 414 -21.40 -11.79 2.04
C ASN A 414 -22.83 -11.26 1.94
N GLN A 415 -23.04 -9.94 1.83
CA GLN A 415 -24.35 -9.30 1.85
C GLN A 415 -25.16 -9.68 3.10
N ILE A 416 -24.51 -9.64 4.28
CA ILE A 416 -25.09 -9.94 5.59
C ILE A 416 -25.23 -8.61 6.35
N ARG A 417 -26.36 -8.40 7.03
CA ARG A 417 -26.52 -7.22 7.90
C ARG A 417 -25.61 -7.35 9.12
N PHE A 418 -25.08 -6.24 9.59
CA PHE A 418 -24.20 -6.18 10.75
C PHE A 418 -24.82 -6.82 12.00
N LEU A 419 -26.11 -6.55 12.22
CA LEU A 419 -26.85 -7.14 13.35
C LEU A 419 -26.96 -8.68 13.26
N ASP A 420 -27.18 -9.21 12.08
CA ASP A 420 -27.27 -10.68 11.89
C ASP A 420 -25.90 -11.35 12.14
N PHE A 421 -24.81 -10.66 11.88
CA PHE A 421 -23.46 -11.10 12.23
C PHE A 421 -23.29 -11.10 13.75
N GLU A 422 -23.68 -10.04 14.44
CA GLU A 422 -23.62 -9.91 15.89
C GLU A 422 -24.42 -11.00 16.61
N GLU A 423 -25.66 -11.24 16.20
CA GLU A 423 -26.49 -12.32 16.75
C GLU A 423 -25.85 -13.71 16.60
N LYS A 424 -25.12 -13.92 15.51
CA LYS A 424 -24.52 -15.23 15.21
C LYS A 424 -23.15 -15.43 15.84
N TYR A 425 -22.34 -14.38 15.98
CA TYR A 425 -20.92 -14.48 16.25
C TYR A 425 -20.43 -13.69 17.48
N ASP A 426 -21.12 -12.61 17.90
CA ASP A 426 -20.68 -11.82 19.08
C ASP A 426 -20.92 -12.52 20.42
N GLY A 427 -21.55 -13.71 20.42
CA GLY A 427 -21.63 -14.60 21.58
C GLY A 427 -20.38 -15.47 21.78
N LEU A 428 -19.41 -15.43 20.89
CA LEU A 428 -18.14 -16.14 21.03
C LEU A 428 -17.20 -15.30 21.91
N PRO A 429 -16.68 -15.84 23.03
CA PRO A 429 -15.79 -15.08 23.89
C PRO A 429 -14.51 -14.73 23.13
N CYS A 430 -14.27 -13.43 22.88
CA CYS A 430 -12.91 -12.95 22.69
C CYS A 430 -12.13 -13.27 23.97
N ASN A 431 -11.24 -14.23 23.93
CA ASN A 431 -10.39 -14.60 25.07
C ASN A 431 -9.33 -13.51 25.34
N SER A 432 -9.75 -12.30 25.76
CA SER A 432 -8.86 -11.21 26.15
C SER A 432 -8.77 -11.01 27.67
N GLN A 433 -9.22 -12.01 28.46
CA GLN A 433 -9.03 -11.99 29.91
C GLN A 433 -8.33 -13.26 30.37
N GLN A 434 -7.06 -13.38 30.10
CA GLN A 434 -6.14 -14.14 30.94
C GLN A 434 -4.74 -13.52 30.91
N ASN A 435 -4.52 -12.68 31.94
CA ASN A 435 -3.25 -12.20 32.53
C ASN A 435 -2.42 -11.18 31.73
#